data_3fe5cb0ee6662c88ef088cc5435a739a
#
_entry.id   3fe5cb0ee6662c88ef088cc5435a739a
#
_cell.length_a   1.000
_cell.length_b   1.000
_cell.length_c   1.000
_cell.angle_alpha   90.00
_cell.angle_beta   90.00
_cell.angle_gamma   90.00
#
_symmetry.space_group_name_H-M   'P 1'
#
loop_
_entity.id
_entity.type
_entity.pdbx_description
1 polymer ?
#
loop_
_entity_poly.entity_id
_entity_poly.type
_entity_poly.pdbx_seq_one_letter_code
_entity_poly.pdbx_strand_id
1 'polypeptide(L)'
;MSAARFAIVGGGFRSNYFLRIARALPALFTCTGMVVRDADRARAIRQSWGVAAYPDLEALVAAGRPDFVILSVTKEAVPGLLAHLAKLRLPVLCETPPAPTLEGLLDLWKLVKDGARIQVAEQHGLQPLNAARIAVARSGLLGVVSHVQLGSTHDYHATGLLRRMLGVGFEAARITARDFTAPVMRGPGRAGPPTEPAIDPEQQVLAWIDYAGKLGVYDFTAGQPRSWIRAD
;
A
#
# COMPACT_ATOMS: atom_id res chain seq x y z
N MET A 1 13.30 23.56 -8.54
CA MET A 1 13.73 22.19 -8.15
C MET A 1 13.60 21.32 -9.38
N SER A 2 14.59 20.46 -9.68
CA SER A 2 14.48 19.48 -10.75
C SER A 2 13.42 18.43 -10.40
N ALA A 3 12.74 17.84 -11.41
CA ALA A 3 11.80 16.76 -11.20
C ALA A 3 12.50 15.56 -10.56
N ALA A 4 11.84 14.93 -9.58
CA ALA A 4 12.33 13.70 -8.96
C ALA A 4 12.28 12.54 -9.95
N ARG A 5 13.39 11.85 -10.11
CA ARG A 5 13.57 10.78 -11.10
C ARG A 5 13.39 9.43 -10.43
N PHE A 6 12.40 8.66 -10.86
CA PHE A 6 12.18 7.33 -10.31
C PHE A 6 12.18 6.24 -11.38
N ALA A 7 12.48 5.03 -10.96
CA ALA A 7 12.27 3.83 -11.75
C ALA A 7 11.27 2.90 -11.06
N ILE A 8 10.67 1.98 -11.82
CA ILE A 8 9.71 1.02 -11.27
C ILE A 8 10.26 -0.40 -11.47
N VAL A 9 10.28 -1.21 -10.42
CA VAL A 9 10.47 -2.66 -10.53
C VAL A 9 9.11 -3.33 -10.44
N GLY A 10 8.71 -3.98 -11.53
CA GLY A 10 7.41 -4.61 -11.71
C GLY A 10 6.55 -3.93 -12.76
N GLY A 11 5.72 -4.71 -13.45
CA GLY A 11 4.83 -4.23 -14.50
C GLY A 11 3.35 -4.51 -14.22
N GLY A 12 2.96 -4.65 -12.93
CA GLY A 12 1.61 -4.97 -12.50
C GLY A 12 0.62 -3.80 -12.63
N PHE A 13 -0.62 -4.08 -12.25
CA PHE A 13 -1.70 -3.09 -12.22
C PHE A 13 -1.31 -1.82 -11.44
N ARG A 14 -0.63 -1.98 -10.32
CA ARG A 14 -0.25 -0.90 -9.42
C ARG A 14 0.80 0.04 -10.05
N SER A 15 1.70 -0.49 -10.87
CA SER A 15 2.71 0.31 -11.59
C SER A 15 2.08 1.38 -12.47
N ASN A 16 0.90 1.13 -13.05
CA ASN A 16 0.19 2.10 -13.88
C ASN A 16 -0.20 3.38 -13.12
N TYR A 17 -0.44 3.31 -11.80
CA TYR A 17 -0.76 4.50 -11.00
C TYR A 17 0.44 5.45 -10.94
N PHE A 18 1.64 4.91 -10.74
CA PHE A 18 2.86 5.72 -10.69
C PHE A 18 3.20 6.33 -12.06
N LEU A 19 2.95 5.59 -13.14
CA LEU A 19 3.10 6.13 -14.50
C LEU A 19 2.09 7.26 -14.78
N ARG A 20 0.84 7.12 -14.31
CA ARG A 20 -0.17 8.19 -14.40
C ARG A 20 0.26 9.43 -13.62
N ILE A 21 0.83 9.27 -12.43
CA ILE A 21 1.34 10.39 -11.61
C ILE A 21 2.44 11.13 -12.37
N ALA A 22 3.43 10.42 -12.93
CA ALA A 22 4.50 11.05 -13.71
C ALA A 22 3.96 11.79 -14.94
N ARG A 23 2.98 11.20 -15.63
CA ARG A 23 2.33 11.85 -16.79
C ARG A 23 1.52 13.10 -16.39
N ALA A 24 0.83 13.06 -15.26
CA ALA A 24 -0.01 14.17 -14.79
C ALA A 24 0.82 15.31 -14.16
N LEU A 25 1.98 15.00 -13.59
CA LEU A 25 2.83 15.93 -12.85
C LEU A 25 4.29 15.91 -13.37
N PRO A 26 4.54 16.17 -14.67
CA PRO A 26 5.87 16.02 -15.27
C PRO A 26 6.91 17.02 -14.72
N ALA A 27 6.47 18.14 -14.17
CA ALA A 27 7.34 19.08 -13.50
C ALA A 27 7.88 18.59 -12.15
N LEU A 28 7.21 17.59 -11.55
CA LEU A 28 7.55 17.03 -10.23
C LEU A 28 8.19 15.65 -10.34
N PHE A 29 7.77 14.84 -11.31
CA PHE A 29 8.17 13.43 -11.40
C PHE A 29 8.51 13.01 -12.82
N THR A 30 9.58 12.22 -12.96
CA THR A 30 9.98 11.59 -14.23
C THR A 30 10.24 10.11 -13.99
N CYS A 31 9.52 9.23 -14.71
CA CYS A 31 9.82 7.80 -14.74
C CYS A 31 10.97 7.54 -15.71
N THR A 32 12.13 7.14 -15.21
CA THR A 32 13.34 6.90 -16.01
C THR A 32 13.37 5.52 -16.68
N GLY A 33 12.58 4.58 -16.16
CA GLY A 33 12.51 3.24 -16.72
C GLY A 33 11.78 2.26 -15.81
N MET A 34 11.54 1.07 -16.35
CA MET A 34 10.89 -0.02 -15.64
C MET A 34 11.67 -1.32 -15.80
N VAL A 35 11.77 -2.11 -14.73
CA VAL A 35 12.25 -3.49 -14.80
C VAL A 35 11.06 -4.41 -15.02
N VAL A 36 11.00 -5.05 -16.19
CA VAL A 36 9.91 -5.97 -16.59
C VAL A 36 10.50 -7.15 -17.34
N ARG A 37 10.39 -8.35 -16.76
CA ARG A 37 10.98 -9.58 -17.33
C ARG A 37 10.24 -10.12 -18.56
N ASP A 38 8.94 -9.91 -18.62
CA ASP A 38 8.11 -10.34 -19.74
C ASP A 38 8.28 -9.39 -20.92
N ALA A 39 8.72 -9.93 -22.08
CA ALA A 39 9.06 -9.14 -23.26
C ALA A 39 7.85 -8.46 -23.92
N ASP A 40 6.69 -9.11 -23.93
CA ASP A 40 5.48 -8.56 -24.54
C ASP A 40 4.94 -7.42 -23.68
N ARG A 41 4.97 -7.59 -22.38
CA ARG A 41 4.62 -6.55 -21.44
C ARG A 41 5.59 -5.37 -21.49
N ALA A 42 6.88 -5.62 -21.60
CA ALA A 42 7.90 -4.58 -21.82
C ALA A 42 7.64 -3.78 -23.09
N ARG A 43 7.23 -4.46 -24.18
CA ARG A 43 6.84 -3.83 -25.45
C ARG A 43 5.59 -2.97 -25.28
N ALA A 44 4.56 -3.50 -24.63
CA ALA A 44 3.31 -2.77 -24.36
C ALA A 44 3.55 -1.51 -23.50
N ILE A 45 4.42 -1.57 -22.49
CA ILE A 45 4.79 -0.42 -21.66
C ILE A 45 5.48 0.65 -22.50
N ARG A 46 6.46 0.27 -23.33
CA ARG A 46 7.13 1.23 -24.22
C ARG A 46 6.14 1.91 -25.18
N GLN A 47 5.24 1.16 -25.77
CA GLN A 47 4.23 1.69 -26.70
C GLN A 47 3.21 2.62 -26.01
N SER A 48 2.70 2.21 -24.85
CA SER A 48 1.59 2.95 -24.18
C SER A 48 2.07 4.14 -23.36
N TRP A 49 3.30 4.08 -22.83
CA TRP A 49 3.81 5.04 -21.87
C TRP A 49 5.06 5.79 -22.33
N GLY A 50 5.72 5.34 -23.39
CA GLY A 50 7.00 5.92 -23.85
C GLY A 50 8.16 5.70 -22.87
N VAL A 51 8.01 4.77 -21.91
CA VAL A 51 8.99 4.51 -20.87
C VAL A 51 9.87 3.33 -21.23
N ALA A 52 11.19 3.46 -21.07
CA ALA A 52 12.13 2.38 -21.31
C ALA A 52 11.88 1.20 -20.39
N ALA A 53 11.99 -0.01 -20.91
CA ALA A 53 11.85 -1.23 -20.13
C ALA A 53 13.14 -2.05 -20.21
N TYR A 54 13.61 -2.52 -19.05
CA TYR A 54 14.84 -3.25 -18.85
C TYR A 54 14.56 -4.67 -18.32
N PRO A 55 15.41 -5.66 -18.64
CA PRO A 55 15.20 -7.03 -18.16
C PRO A 55 15.47 -7.20 -16.65
N ASP A 56 16.39 -6.41 -16.13
CA ASP A 56 16.84 -6.47 -14.74
C ASP A 56 17.21 -5.07 -14.19
N LEU A 57 17.55 -5.06 -12.92
CA LEU A 57 17.88 -3.84 -12.20
C LEU A 57 19.27 -3.29 -12.60
N GLU A 58 20.20 -4.15 -12.91
CA GLU A 58 21.56 -3.81 -13.34
C GLU A 58 21.53 -3.02 -14.65
N ALA A 59 20.79 -3.51 -15.62
CA ALA A 59 20.60 -2.83 -16.91
C ALA A 59 19.91 -1.46 -16.73
N LEU A 60 18.94 -1.37 -15.84
CA LEU A 60 18.26 -0.12 -15.53
C LEU A 60 19.23 0.89 -14.91
N VAL A 61 20.02 0.48 -13.92
CA VAL A 61 20.98 1.35 -13.23
C VAL A 61 22.13 1.78 -14.16
N ALA A 62 22.58 0.91 -15.03
CA ALA A 62 23.59 1.20 -16.04
C ALA A 62 23.12 2.24 -17.07
N ALA A 63 21.84 2.21 -17.44
CA ALA A 63 21.23 3.19 -18.35
C ALA A 63 21.02 4.58 -17.73
N GLY A 64 20.91 4.65 -16.41
CA GLY A 64 20.78 5.93 -15.70
C GLY A 64 20.22 5.76 -14.30
N ARG A 65 21.05 6.01 -13.28
CA ARG A 65 20.68 5.85 -11.88
C ARG A 65 19.48 6.74 -11.51
N PRO A 66 18.36 6.19 -11.02
CA PRO A 66 17.24 6.98 -10.51
C PRO A 66 17.54 7.55 -9.11
N ASP A 67 16.77 8.57 -8.69
CA ASP A 67 16.82 9.10 -7.33
C ASP A 67 16.23 8.12 -6.31
N PHE A 68 15.19 7.36 -6.73
CA PHE A 68 14.59 6.27 -5.96
C PHE A 68 13.92 5.24 -6.87
N VAL A 69 13.65 4.08 -6.33
CA VAL A 69 12.96 2.96 -7.00
C VAL A 69 11.62 2.72 -6.37
N ILE A 70 10.58 2.56 -7.18
CA ILE A 70 9.27 2.07 -6.74
C ILE A 70 9.24 0.55 -6.93
N LEU A 71 9.03 -0.17 -5.84
CA LEU A 71 8.96 -1.62 -5.85
C LEU A 71 7.50 -2.08 -5.82
N SER A 72 7.01 -2.58 -6.97
CA SER A 72 5.62 -2.99 -7.19
C SER A 72 5.55 -4.38 -7.80
N VAL A 73 5.91 -5.38 -7.01
CA VAL A 73 5.98 -6.80 -7.37
C VAL A 73 5.09 -7.64 -6.45
N THR A 74 5.11 -8.97 -6.62
CA THR A 74 4.44 -9.88 -5.67
C THR A 74 5.13 -9.83 -4.31
N LYS A 75 4.36 -10.00 -3.23
CA LYS A 75 4.86 -9.88 -1.85
C LYS A 75 6.02 -10.83 -1.51
N GLU A 76 6.06 -11.98 -2.18
CA GLU A 76 7.11 -12.98 -2.00
C GLU A 76 8.47 -12.51 -2.55
N ALA A 77 8.46 -11.70 -3.61
CA ALA A 77 9.69 -11.19 -4.22
C ALA A 77 10.25 -9.94 -3.52
N VAL A 78 9.44 -9.27 -2.71
CA VAL A 78 9.78 -7.97 -2.10
C VAL A 78 11.03 -8.05 -1.22
N PRO A 79 11.17 -8.99 -0.24
CA PRO A 79 12.30 -8.97 0.69
C PRO A 79 13.66 -9.09 -0.01
N GLY A 80 13.77 -10.01 -0.98
CA GLY A 80 15.01 -10.20 -1.74
C GLY A 80 15.40 -8.97 -2.56
N LEU A 81 14.42 -8.33 -3.20
CA LEU A 81 14.64 -7.10 -3.97
C LEU A 81 14.98 -5.90 -3.08
N LEU A 82 14.38 -5.77 -1.90
CA LEU A 82 14.73 -4.73 -0.94
C LEU A 82 16.18 -4.89 -0.45
N ALA A 83 16.59 -6.11 -0.13
CA ALA A 83 17.99 -6.39 0.24
C ALA A 83 18.97 -6.05 -0.89
N HIS A 84 18.62 -6.34 -2.14
CA HIS A 84 19.42 -5.99 -3.32
C HIS A 84 19.52 -4.46 -3.51
N LEU A 85 18.38 -3.76 -3.47
CA LEU A 85 18.32 -2.31 -3.61
C LEU A 85 19.08 -1.58 -2.48
N ALA A 86 19.04 -2.13 -1.26
CA ALA A 86 19.81 -1.63 -0.12
C ALA A 86 21.32 -1.71 -0.39
N LYS A 87 21.83 -2.84 -0.93
CA LYS A 87 23.25 -3.00 -1.34
C LYS A 87 23.65 -1.95 -2.39
N LEU A 88 22.75 -1.64 -3.33
CA LEU A 88 22.96 -0.59 -4.34
C LEU A 88 22.81 0.83 -3.77
N ARG A 89 22.47 0.98 -2.49
CA ARG A 89 22.19 2.26 -1.82
C ARG A 89 21.13 3.09 -2.55
N LEU A 90 20.14 2.43 -3.14
CA LEU A 90 19.02 3.09 -3.79
C LEU A 90 17.87 3.26 -2.78
N PRO A 91 17.31 4.47 -2.63
CA PRO A 91 16.08 4.67 -1.88
C PRO A 91 14.93 3.91 -2.54
N VAL A 92 14.04 3.37 -1.71
CA VAL A 92 12.92 2.56 -2.20
C VAL A 92 11.61 3.06 -1.64
N LEU A 93 10.62 3.22 -2.52
CA LEU A 93 9.20 3.28 -2.16
C LEU A 93 8.60 1.89 -2.45
N CYS A 94 8.33 1.13 -1.39
CA CYS A 94 7.83 -0.24 -1.51
C CYS A 94 6.31 -0.28 -1.38
N GLU A 95 5.62 -0.94 -2.32
CA GLU A 95 4.19 -1.25 -2.19
C GLU A 95 3.92 -2.16 -0.99
N THR A 96 2.71 -2.08 -0.48
CA THR A 96 2.23 -2.82 0.68
C THR A 96 1.79 -4.25 0.31
N PRO A 97 2.03 -5.24 1.20
CA PRO A 97 2.89 -5.23 2.37
C PRO A 97 4.38 -5.40 1.97
N PRO A 98 5.33 -4.82 2.72
CA PRO A 98 6.76 -4.95 2.40
C PRO A 98 7.33 -6.33 2.75
N ALA A 99 6.63 -7.10 3.57
CA ALA A 99 6.92 -8.50 3.86
C ALA A 99 5.64 -9.25 4.24
N PRO A 100 5.54 -10.55 3.95
CA PRO A 100 4.36 -11.36 4.25
C PRO A 100 4.26 -11.79 5.74
N THR A 101 5.35 -11.73 6.48
CA THR A 101 5.45 -12.22 7.86
C THR A 101 6.10 -11.20 8.79
N LEU A 102 5.88 -11.34 10.10
CA LEU A 102 6.57 -10.54 11.12
C LEU A 102 8.09 -10.71 11.06
N GLU A 103 8.56 -11.94 10.87
CA GLU A 103 9.99 -12.23 10.72
C GLU A 103 10.60 -11.45 9.56
N GLY A 104 9.95 -11.48 8.39
CA GLY A 104 10.37 -10.69 7.24
C GLY A 104 10.37 -9.18 7.50
N LEU A 105 9.41 -8.66 8.28
CA LEU A 105 9.41 -7.25 8.70
C LEU A 105 10.58 -6.93 9.63
N LEU A 106 10.94 -7.84 10.56
CA LEU A 106 12.08 -7.65 11.44
C LEU A 106 13.41 -7.67 10.67
N ASP A 107 13.53 -8.50 9.65
CA ASP A 107 14.70 -8.49 8.76
C ASP A 107 14.82 -7.21 7.96
N LEU A 108 13.71 -6.70 7.42
CA LEU A 108 13.68 -5.38 6.76
C LEU A 108 14.05 -4.26 7.72
N TRP A 109 13.60 -4.34 8.98
CA TRP A 109 13.98 -3.37 10.01
C TRP A 109 15.50 -3.35 10.29
N LYS A 110 16.16 -4.51 10.22
CA LYS A 110 17.64 -4.58 10.31
C LYS A 110 18.28 -3.79 9.16
N LEU A 111 17.80 -3.97 7.91
CA LEU A 111 18.30 -3.20 6.77
C LEU A 111 18.14 -1.68 6.97
N VAL A 112 17.02 -1.25 7.53
CA VAL A 112 16.78 0.18 7.83
C VAL A 112 17.73 0.69 8.90
N LYS A 113 17.98 -0.09 9.95
CA LYS A 113 18.99 0.25 10.98
C LYS A 113 20.39 0.38 10.40
N ASP A 114 20.72 -0.45 9.40
CA ASP A 114 21.99 -0.41 8.68
C ASP A 114 22.06 0.69 7.61
N GLY A 115 21.07 1.59 7.57
CA GLY A 115 21.05 2.78 6.74
C GLY A 115 20.31 2.65 5.40
N ALA A 116 19.61 1.54 5.13
CA ALA A 116 18.76 1.45 3.95
C ALA A 116 17.58 2.44 4.03
N ARG A 117 17.36 3.16 2.95
CA ARG A 117 16.27 4.14 2.83
C ARG A 117 15.05 3.48 2.21
N ILE A 118 14.17 2.93 3.05
CA ILE A 118 12.96 2.20 2.65
C ILE A 118 11.75 2.94 3.21
N GLN A 119 10.85 3.36 2.32
CA GLN A 119 9.53 3.91 2.64
C GLN A 119 8.47 2.94 2.14
N VAL A 120 7.51 2.60 3.00
CA VAL A 120 6.33 1.81 2.60
C VAL A 120 5.26 2.74 2.07
N ALA A 121 4.65 2.38 0.94
CA ALA A 121 3.63 3.16 0.25
C ALA A 121 2.23 3.01 0.92
N GLU A 122 2.17 3.17 2.25
CA GLU A 122 0.92 3.18 3.00
C GLU A 122 0.20 4.51 2.81
N GLN A 123 -0.68 4.56 1.83
CA GLN A 123 -1.35 5.78 1.40
C GLN A 123 -2.65 6.11 2.14
N HIS A 124 -3.28 5.15 2.85
CA HIS A 124 -4.62 5.33 3.42
C HIS A 124 -4.70 6.53 4.36
N GLY A 125 -3.69 6.74 5.20
CA GLY A 125 -3.64 7.90 6.08
C GLY A 125 -3.38 9.25 5.37
N LEU A 126 -3.00 9.23 4.09
CA LEU A 126 -2.75 10.42 3.27
C LEU A 126 -3.93 10.76 2.35
N GLN A 127 -4.90 9.86 2.20
CA GLN A 127 -6.12 10.15 1.47
C GLN A 127 -6.85 11.33 2.13
N PRO A 128 -7.35 12.31 1.36
CA PRO A 128 -7.87 13.56 1.92
C PRO A 128 -8.90 13.39 3.05
N LEU A 129 -9.84 12.47 2.88
CA LEU A 129 -10.85 12.18 3.89
C LEU A 129 -10.25 11.60 5.17
N ASN A 130 -9.38 10.59 5.05
CA ASN A 130 -8.73 9.98 6.20
C ASN A 130 -7.73 10.94 6.88
N ALA A 131 -7.03 11.75 6.11
CA ALA A 131 -6.15 12.78 6.65
C ALA A 131 -6.95 13.81 7.47
N ALA A 132 -8.12 14.23 6.98
CA ALA A 132 -9.03 15.12 7.71
C ALA A 132 -9.54 14.46 9.01
N ARG A 133 -10.00 13.21 8.96
CA ARG A 133 -10.43 12.44 10.14
C ARG A 133 -9.32 12.34 11.20
N ILE A 134 -8.11 12.02 10.77
CA ILE A 134 -6.94 11.96 11.67
C ILE A 134 -6.63 13.34 12.26
N ALA A 135 -6.70 14.41 11.45
CA ALA A 135 -6.47 15.77 11.93
C ALA A 135 -7.52 16.18 12.99
N VAL A 136 -8.80 15.91 12.75
CA VAL A 136 -9.88 16.16 13.73
C VAL A 136 -9.67 15.36 15.01
N ALA A 137 -9.37 14.06 14.90
CA ALA A 137 -9.12 13.20 16.06
C ALA A 137 -7.94 13.68 16.91
N ARG A 138 -6.94 14.32 16.30
CA ARG A 138 -5.73 14.82 16.96
C ARG A 138 -5.80 16.29 17.38
N SER A 139 -6.82 17.02 16.95
CA SER A 139 -6.96 18.46 17.23
C SER A 139 -7.28 18.81 18.67
N GLY A 140 -7.71 17.83 19.47
CA GLY A 140 -8.24 18.06 20.82
C GLY A 140 -9.71 18.49 20.85
N LEU A 141 -10.35 18.81 19.72
CA LEU A 141 -11.76 19.22 19.65
C LEU A 141 -12.73 18.13 20.15
N LEU A 142 -12.35 16.87 20.03
CA LEU A 142 -13.13 15.72 20.51
C LEU A 142 -12.70 15.27 21.90
N GLY A 143 -11.81 16.00 22.57
CA GLY A 143 -11.15 15.54 23.80
C GLY A 143 -10.19 14.38 23.47
N VAL A 144 -10.03 13.46 24.45
CA VAL A 144 -9.23 12.25 24.24
C VAL A 144 -10.07 11.20 23.52
N VAL A 145 -9.66 10.87 22.30
CA VAL A 145 -10.32 9.81 21.52
C VAL A 145 -10.01 8.46 22.17
N SER A 146 -11.02 7.81 22.71
CA SER A 146 -10.93 6.50 23.39
C SER A 146 -11.48 5.34 22.56
N HIS A 147 -12.28 5.62 21.53
CA HIS A 147 -12.89 4.59 20.69
C HIS A 147 -12.87 5.01 19.21
N VAL A 148 -12.51 4.07 18.33
CA VAL A 148 -12.61 4.22 16.88
C VAL A 148 -13.10 2.91 16.28
N GLN A 149 -14.14 2.97 15.44
CA GLN A 149 -14.60 1.85 14.62
C GLN A 149 -14.24 2.12 13.17
N LEU A 150 -13.75 1.10 12.46
CA LEU A 150 -13.36 1.20 11.06
C LEU A 150 -13.73 -0.08 10.28
N GLY A 151 -14.38 0.12 9.11
CA GLY A 151 -14.76 -0.94 8.18
C GLY A 151 -14.32 -0.72 6.73
N SER A 152 -13.78 0.47 6.42
CA SER A 152 -13.54 0.91 5.03
C SER A 152 -12.38 0.26 4.31
N THR A 153 -11.47 -0.39 5.02
CA THR A 153 -10.28 -1.02 4.43
C THR A 153 -9.83 -2.23 5.25
N HIS A 154 -8.98 -3.07 4.64
CA HIS A 154 -8.61 -4.36 5.23
C HIS A 154 -7.32 -4.29 6.09
N ASP A 155 -7.19 -5.23 7.02
CA ASP A 155 -5.99 -5.65 7.76
C ASP A 155 -5.10 -4.51 8.27
N TYR A 156 -3.84 -4.47 7.81
CA TYR A 156 -2.83 -3.49 8.25
C TYR A 156 -3.18 -2.04 7.87
N HIS A 157 -3.94 -1.81 6.81
CA HIS A 157 -4.44 -0.49 6.44
C HIS A 157 -5.42 0.03 7.50
N ALA A 158 -6.39 -0.81 7.90
CA ALA A 158 -7.35 -0.47 8.94
C ALA A 158 -6.64 -0.27 10.29
N THR A 159 -5.79 -1.20 10.68
CA THR A 159 -5.00 -1.10 11.91
C THR A 159 -4.16 0.17 11.94
N GLY A 160 -3.54 0.54 10.81
CA GLY A 160 -2.78 1.78 10.67
C GLY A 160 -3.63 3.03 10.89
N LEU A 161 -4.86 3.07 10.33
CA LEU A 161 -5.79 4.18 10.53
C LEU A 161 -6.32 4.25 11.97
N LEU A 162 -6.77 3.12 12.52
CA LEU A 162 -7.24 3.02 13.92
C LEU A 162 -6.20 3.58 14.89
N ARG A 163 -4.95 3.14 14.78
CA ARG A 163 -3.85 3.59 15.63
C ARG A 163 -3.61 5.10 15.50
N ARG A 164 -3.64 5.64 14.28
CA ARG A 164 -3.46 7.08 14.03
C ARG A 164 -4.59 7.91 14.65
N MET A 165 -5.84 7.46 14.55
CA MET A 165 -6.99 8.17 15.11
C MET A 165 -7.04 8.06 16.64
N LEU A 166 -6.72 6.89 17.21
CA LEU A 166 -6.61 6.69 18.66
C LEU A 166 -5.40 7.38 19.28
N GLY A 167 -4.43 7.81 18.47
CA GLY A 167 -3.17 8.37 18.96
C GLY A 167 -2.34 7.34 19.73
N VAL A 168 -2.34 6.08 19.29
CA VAL A 168 -1.49 5.00 19.82
C VAL A 168 -0.32 4.71 18.88
N GLY A 169 0.81 4.36 19.45
CA GLY A 169 2.05 4.06 18.74
C GLY A 169 2.34 2.55 18.69
N PHE A 170 3.29 2.09 19.47
CA PHE A 170 3.74 0.70 19.56
C PHE A 170 3.32 0.02 20.86
N GLU A 171 2.29 0.53 21.50
CA GLU A 171 1.73 -0.04 22.72
C GLU A 171 1.22 -1.45 22.46
N ALA A 172 1.36 -2.31 23.48
CA ALA A 172 0.80 -3.65 23.44
C ALA A 172 -0.72 -3.59 23.36
N ALA A 173 -1.32 -4.52 22.62
CA ALA A 173 -2.76 -4.62 22.51
C ALA A 173 -3.23 -6.05 22.80
N ARG A 174 -4.43 -6.17 23.38
CA ARG A 174 -5.18 -7.42 23.42
C ARG A 174 -6.12 -7.44 22.25
N ILE A 175 -6.09 -8.50 21.43
CA ILE A 175 -6.97 -8.67 20.28
C ILE A 175 -7.95 -9.80 20.54
N THR A 176 -9.24 -9.52 20.40
CA THR A 176 -10.30 -10.52 20.33
C THR A 176 -10.97 -10.42 18.98
N ALA A 177 -10.99 -11.49 18.21
CA ALA A 177 -11.52 -11.47 16.87
C ALA A 177 -12.42 -12.68 16.59
N ARG A 178 -13.34 -12.48 15.66
CA ARG A 178 -14.19 -13.54 15.10
C ARG A 178 -14.27 -13.35 13.59
N ASP A 179 -14.00 -14.40 12.85
CA ASP A 179 -14.28 -14.49 11.43
C ASP A 179 -15.46 -15.41 11.17
N PHE A 180 -16.22 -15.13 10.13
CA PHE A 180 -17.34 -15.93 9.68
C PHE A 180 -17.62 -15.64 8.21
N THR A 181 -18.34 -16.55 7.56
CA THR A 181 -18.77 -16.40 6.17
C THR A 181 -20.26 -16.16 6.13
N ALA A 182 -20.69 -15.16 5.38
CA ALA A 182 -22.10 -14.85 5.15
C ALA A 182 -22.37 -14.57 3.66
N PRO A 183 -23.62 -14.77 3.20
CA PRO A 183 -24.01 -14.39 1.85
C PRO A 183 -24.04 -12.86 1.72
N VAL A 184 -23.33 -12.33 0.73
CA VAL A 184 -23.23 -10.88 0.47
C VAL A 184 -23.48 -10.62 -1.01
N MET A 185 -24.19 -9.55 -1.32
CA MET A 185 -24.38 -9.11 -2.71
C MET A 185 -23.03 -8.78 -3.33
N ARG A 186 -22.76 -9.35 -4.51
CA ARG A 186 -21.51 -9.11 -5.25
C ARG A 186 -21.36 -7.63 -5.59
N GLY A 187 -20.30 -7.02 -5.07
CA GLY A 187 -19.92 -5.64 -5.37
C GLY A 187 -19.06 -5.51 -6.63
N PRO A 188 -18.70 -4.28 -7.02
CA PRO A 188 -17.83 -4.01 -8.15
C PRO A 188 -16.45 -4.67 -7.99
N GLY A 189 -15.93 -5.24 -9.07
CA GLY A 189 -14.57 -5.76 -9.16
C GLY A 189 -13.61 -4.79 -9.85
N ARG A 190 -12.39 -5.26 -10.15
CA ARG A 190 -11.42 -4.49 -10.93
C ARG A 190 -11.87 -4.25 -12.38
N ALA A 191 -12.73 -5.10 -12.91
CA ALA A 191 -13.31 -4.98 -14.24
C ALA A 191 -14.56 -4.07 -14.30
N GLY A 192 -15.04 -3.61 -13.14
CA GLY A 192 -16.25 -2.81 -13.03
C GLY A 192 -17.34 -3.50 -12.21
N PRO A 193 -18.57 -2.97 -12.23
CA PRO A 193 -19.71 -3.60 -11.58
C PRO A 193 -20.05 -4.94 -12.23
N PRO A 194 -20.68 -5.88 -11.49
CA PRO A 194 -21.18 -7.10 -12.07
C PRO A 194 -22.28 -6.79 -13.09
N THR A 195 -22.37 -7.57 -14.14
CA THR A 195 -23.39 -7.43 -15.18
C THR A 195 -24.78 -7.86 -14.70
N GLU A 196 -24.80 -8.76 -13.73
CA GLU A 196 -26.04 -9.23 -13.10
C GLU A 196 -25.89 -9.34 -11.59
N PRO A 197 -26.98 -9.14 -10.81
CA PRO A 197 -26.98 -9.35 -9.38
C PRO A 197 -26.61 -10.79 -9.02
N ALA A 198 -25.67 -10.96 -8.10
CA ALA A 198 -25.28 -12.28 -7.58
C ALA A 198 -24.98 -12.18 -6.09
N ILE A 199 -25.20 -13.25 -5.37
CA ILE A 199 -24.87 -13.37 -3.96
C ILE A 199 -23.72 -14.37 -3.85
N ASP A 200 -22.61 -13.91 -3.26
CA ASP A 200 -21.44 -14.74 -3.00
C ASP A 200 -21.23 -14.95 -1.50
N PRO A 201 -20.68 -16.09 -1.08
CA PRO A 201 -20.17 -16.23 0.28
C PRO A 201 -18.93 -15.36 0.46
N GLU A 202 -19.01 -14.36 1.33
CA GLU A 202 -17.90 -13.47 1.64
C GLU A 202 -17.45 -13.63 3.09
N GLN A 203 -16.15 -13.64 3.28
CA GLN A 203 -15.56 -13.65 4.61
C GLN A 203 -15.72 -12.29 5.27
N GLN A 204 -16.18 -12.30 6.50
CA GLN A 204 -16.28 -11.12 7.37
C GLN A 204 -15.42 -11.31 8.60
N VAL A 205 -14.81 -10.23 9.08
CA VAL A 205 -13.97 -10.24 10.27
C VAL A 205 -14.41 -9.10 11.18
N LEU A 206 -14.71 -9.45 12.44
CA LEU A 206 -14.96 -8.51 13.52
C LEU A 206 -13.83 -8.67 14.55
N ALA A 207 -13.20 -7.55 14.94
CA ALA A 207 -12.16 -7.58 15.95
C ALA A 207 -12.23 -6.38 16.89
N TRP A 208 -11.92 -6.62 18.16
CA TRP A 208 -11.68 -5.62 19.19
C TRP A 208 -10.20 -5.59 19.50
N ILE A 209 -9.60 -4.41 19.44
CA ILE A 209 -8.17 -4.18 19.66
C ILE A 209 -8.09 -3.24 20.87
N ASP A 210 -7.86 -3.80 22.04
CA ASP A 210 -7.79 -3.09 23.32
C ASP A 210 -6.35 -2.66 23.63
N TYR A 211 -6.13 -1.35 23.75
CA TYR A 211 -4.86 -0.70 24.06
C TYR A 211 -4.83 -0.14 25.48
N ALA A 212 -5.39 -0.84 26.45
CA ALA A 212 -5.39 -0.39 27.85
C ALA A 212 -6.01 1.02 28.04
N GLY A 213 -7.31 1.13 27.76
CA GLY A 213 -8.08 2.38 27.89
C GLY A 213 -8.44 3.05 26.56
N LYS A 214 -8.00 2.48 25.44
CA LYS A 214 -8.44 2.87 24.11
C LYS A 214 -8.84 1.64 23.30
N LEU A 215 -9.97 1.70 22.60
CA LEU A 215 -10.54 0.58 21.86
C LEU A 215 -10.60 0.87 20.37
N GLY A 216 -9.94 0.06 19.56
CA GLY A 216 -10.18 -0.05 18.14
C GLY A 216 -11.19 -1.14 17.83
N VAL A 217 -12.18 -0.87 17.00
CA VAL A 217 -13.11 -1.88 16.46
C VAL A 217 -12.89 -1.98 14.96
N TYR A 218 -12.57 -3.19 14.51
CA TYR A 218 -12.41 -3.52 13.10
C TYR A 218 -13.61 -4.35 12.65
N ASP A 219 -14.30 -3.89 11.61
CA ASP A 219 -15.50 -4.51 11.05
C ASP A 219 -15.35 -4.56 9.54
N PHE A 220 -14.91 -5.69 9.01
CA PHE A 220 -14.53 -5.80 7.61
C PHE A 220 -15.24 -6.94 6.87
N THR A 221 -15.80 -6.58 5.71
CA THR A 221 -16.32 -7.53 4.73
C THR A 221 -15.47 -7.45 3.46
N ALA A 222 -15.01 -8.56 2.92
CA ALA A 222 -14.02 -8.61 1.83
C ALA A 222 -14.46 -7.85 0.55
N GLY A 223 -15.75 -7.85 0.22
CA GLY A 223 -16.33 -7.11 -0.91
C GLY A 223 -16.47 -5.60 -0.69
N GLN A 224 -16.53 -5.15 0.56
CA GLN A 224 -16.85 -3.76 0.95
C GLN A 224 -15.93 -2.68 0.33
N PRO A 225 -14.61 -2.83 0.27
CA PRO A 225 -13.73 -1.80 -0.30
C PRO A 225 -13.97 -1.51 -1.78
N ARG A 226 -14.69 -2.36 -2.48
CA ARG A 226 -15.01 -2.22 -3.89
C ARG A 226 -16.40 -1.64 -4.13
N SER A 227 -17.20 -1.47 -3.07
CA SER A 227 -18.53 -0.88 -3.15
C SER A 227 -18.45 0.60 -3.52
N TRP A 228 -19.46 1.08 -4.26
CA TRP A 228 -19.66 2.50 -4.53
C TRP A 228 -20.07 3.27 -3.27
N ILE A 229 -20.77 2.58 -2.36
CA ILE A 229 -21.19 3.11 -1.07
C ILE A 229 -20.22 2.54 -0.03
N ARG A 230 -19.34 3.38 0.46
CA ARG A 230 -18.47 3.07 1.59
C ARG A 230 -19.03 3.76 2.80
N ALA A 231 -19.74 3.00 3.64
CA ALA A 231 -20.15 3.45 4.97
C ALA A 231 -19.01 3.16 5.96
N ASP A 232 -18.48 4.19 6.55
CA ASP A 232 -17.58 4.14 7.70
C ASP A 232 -18.27 4.82 8.87
#